data_f86d0bd6bc6498120566527ea67ad74c
#
_entry.id   f86d0bd6bc6498120566527ea67ad74c
#
_cell.length_a   1.000
_cell.length_b   1.000
_cell.length_c   1.000
_cell.angle_alpha   90.00
_cell.angle_beta   90.00
_cell.angle_gamma   90.00
#
_symmetry.space_group_name_H-M   'P 1'
#
loop_
_entity.id
_entity.type
_entity.pdbx_description
1 polymer ?
#
loop_
_entity_poly.entity_id
_entity_poly.type
_entity_poly.pdbx_seq_one_letter_code
_entity_poly.pdbx_strand_id
1 'polypeptide(L)'
;MSARKATVAGWVALILGILFVLLQSYGWWDEVQARDGQGDWLERWAITTHVLPTLLLIASVALGWRWPLVGAIGFLAYSVVTVFSYYPEWAYAPLVTGPPVVIGLLFLIDWWLRRRSVTAAPRPSN
;
A
#
# COMPACT_ATOMS: atom_id res chain seq x y z
N MET A 1 18.16 -11.08 17.04
CA MET A 1 17.97 -9.99 16.05
C MET A 1 17.15 -8.89 16.70
N SER A 2 17.76 -7.76 16.99
CA SER A 2 17.00 -6.62 17.53
C SER A 2 16.07 -6.11 16.43
N ALA A 3 14.78 -6.14 16.70
CA ALA A 3 13.79 -5.49 15.83
C ALA A 3 14.19 -4.01 15.75
N ARG A 4 14.69 -3.57 14.60
CA ARG A 4 15.00 -2.15 14.39
C ARG A 4 13.72 -1.36 14.60
N LYS A 5 13.78 -0.46 15.57
CA LYS A 5 12.62 0.39 15.92
C LYS A 5 12.15 1.11 14.65
N ALA A 6 10.87 1.00 14.36
CA ALA A 6 10.25 1.75 13.27
C ALA A 6 10.38 3.26 13.56
N THR A 7 10.64 4.02 12.51
CA THR A 7 10.66 5.49 12.61
C THR A 7 9.24 6.03 12.70
N VAL A 8 9.08 7.31 13.04
CA VAL A 8 7.77 7.97 13.01
C VAL A 8 7.14 7.85 11.61
N ALA A 9 7.94 7.99 10.54
CA ALA A 9 7.46 7.81 9.17
C ALA A 9 6.93 6.39 8.94
N GLY A 10 7.58 5.37 9.47
CA GLY A 10 7.13 3.97 9.39
C GLY A 10 5.81 3.73 10.12
N TRP A 11 5.62 4.31 11.30
CA TRP A 11 4.37 4.25 12.04
C TRP A 11 3.22 4.95 11.30
N VAL A 12 3.46 6.14 10.79
CA VAL A 12 2.48 6.90 10.00
C VAL A 12 2.12 6.13 8.73
N ALA A 13 3.10 5.58 8.02
CA ALA A 13 2.86 4.74 6.84
C ALA A 13 1.99 3.52 7.16
N LEU A 14 2.26 2.85 8.28
CA LEU A 14 1.50 1.68 8.71
C LEU A 14 0.04 2.04 9.00
N ILE A 15 -0.19 3.10 9.79
CA ILE A 15 -1.55 3.54 10.16
C ILE A 15 -2.33 3.97 8.92
N LEU A 16 -1.75 4.79 8.06
CA LEU A 16 -2.37 5.23 6.82
C LEU A 16 -2.60 4.06 5.86
N GLY A 17 -1.67 3.12 5.79
CA GLY A 17 -1.81 1.90 4.99
C GLY A 17 -2.98 1.04 5.44
N ILE A 18 -3.13 0.81 6.75
CA ILE A 18 -4.26 0.08 7.33
C ILE A 18 -5.58 0.81 7.02
N LEU A 19 -5.64 2.12 7.24
CA LEU A 19 -6.83 2.92 6.95
C LEU A 19 -7.20 2.87 5.47
N PHE A 20 -6.21 2.95 4.59
CA PHE A 20 -6.43 2.86 3.15
C PHE A 20 -6.96 1.49 2.73
N VAL A 21 -6.41 0.40 3.27
CA VAL A 21 -6.89 -0.97 3.02
C VAL A 21 -8.33 -1.14 3.49
N LEU A 22 -8.67 -0.62 4.67
CA LEU A 22 -10.04 -0.67 5.19
C LEU A 22 -11.02 0.11 4.30
N LEU A 23 -10.62 1.29 3.85
CA LEU A 23 -11.43 2.11 2.94
C LEU A 23 -11.65 1.41 1.60
N GLN A 24 -10.60 0.81 1.07
CA GLN A 24 -10.66 0.05 -0.19
C GLN A 24 -11.55 -1.20 -0.07
N SER A 25 -11.46 -1.90 1.05
CA SER A 25 -12.29 -3.07 1.35
C SER A 25 -13.77 -2.71 1.48
N TYR A 26 -14.08 -1.55 2.06
CA TYR A 26 -15.45 -1.05 2.17
C TYR A 26 -16.04 -0.72 0.79
N GLY A 27 -15.30 -0.02 -0.05
CA GLY A 27 -15.75 0.30 -1.41
C GLY A 27 -16.01 -0.95 -2.25
N TRP A 28 -15.17 -1.97 -2.11
CA TRP A 28 -15.37 -3.27 -2.76
C TRP A 28 -16.64 -3.97 -2.26
N TRP A 29 -16.90 -3.97 -0.96
CA TRP A 29 -18.09 -4.60 -0.38
C TRP A 29 -19.37 -3.98 -0.91
N ASP A 30 -19.42 -2.65 -0.99
CA ASP A 30 -20.56 -1.92 -1.53
C ASP A 30 -20.80 -2.25 -3.02
N GLU A 31 -19.75 -2.35 -3.81
CA GLU A 31 -19.83 -2.70 -5.22
C GLU A 31 -20.29 -4.15 -5.45
N VAL A 32 -19.85 -5.09 -4.63
CA VAL A 32 -20.30 -6.49 -4.68
C VAL A 32 -21.79 -6.58 -4.36
N GLN A 33 -22.25 -5.90 -3.33
CA GLN A 33 -23.66 -5.85 -2.96
C GLN A 33 -24.54 -5.26 -4.07
N ALA A 34 -24.06 -4.23 -4.76
CA ALA A 34 -24.79 -3.59 -5.85
C ALA A 34 -24.92 -4.48 -7.11
N ARG A 35 -24.05 -5.47 -7.27
CA ARG A 35 -23.99 -6.37 -8.44
C ARG A 35 -24.62 -7.74 -8.21
N ASP A 36 -25.20 -7.97 -7.04
CA ASP A 36 -25.83 -9.24 -6.69
C ASP A 36 -26.91 -9.61 -7.71
N GLY A 37 -26.65 -10.68 -8.50
CA GLY A 37 -27.57 -11.20 -9.52
C GLY A 37 -27.20 -10.97 -10.99
N GLN A 38 -26.04 -10.42 -11.33
CA GLN A 38 -25.64 -10.13 -12.72
C GLN A 38 -24.78 -11.20 -13.42
N GLY A 39 -24.75 -12.43 -12.93
CA GLY A 39 -24.15 -13.56 -13.63
C GLY A 39 -22.68 -13.85 -13.31
N ASP A 40 -22.33 -15.14 -13.34
CA ASP A 40 -21.08 -15.73 -12.81
C ASP A 40 -19.76 -15.15 -13.35
N TRP A 41 -19.72 -14.68 -14.60
CA TRP A 41 -18.47 -14.21 -15.19
C TRP A 41 -18.13 -12.77 -14.77
N LEU A 42 -19.12 -11.90 -14.59
CA LEU A 42 -18.96 -10.53 -14.08
C LEU A 42 -18.53 -10.54 -12.61
N GLU A 43 -19.07 -11.47 -11.81
CA GLU A 43 -18.62 -11.67 -10.43
C GLU A 43 -17.16 -12.11 -10.36
N ARG A 44 -16.72 -13.03 -11.22
CA ARG A 44 -15.32 -13.47 -11.29
C ARG A 44 -14.38 -12.32 -11.67
N TRP A 45 -14.77 -11.47 -12.60
CA TRP A 45 -14.01 -10.28 -12.97
C TRP A 45 -13.94 -9.27 -11.83
N ALA A 46 -15.03 -8.99 -11.14
CA ALA A 46 -15.06 -8.11 -9.98
C ALA A 46 -14.17 -8.63 -8.84
N ILE A 47 -14.21 -9.93 -8.56
CA ILE A 47 -13.34 -10.58 -7.59
C ILE A 47 -11.86 -10.39 -7.98
N THR A 48 -11.50 -10.65 -9.24
CA THR A 48 -10.10 -10.55 -9.68
C THR A 48 -9.59 -9.12 -9.70
N THR A 49 -10.42 -8.16 -10.10
CA THR A 49 -10.01 -6.75 -10.22
C THR A 49 -9.96 -6.01 -8.88
N HIS A 50 -10.68 -6.46 -7.86
CA HIS A 50 -10.73 -5.78 -6.57
C HIS A 50 -10.11 -6.58 -5.42
N VAL A 51 -10.31 -7.88 -5.37
CA VAL A 51 -9.76 -8.73 -4.30
C VAL A 51 -8.25 -8.87 -4.42
N LEU A 52 -7.75 -9.11 -5.62
CA LEU A 52 -6.32 -9.32 -5.84
C LEU A 52 -5.49 -8.09 -5.48
N PRO A 53 -5.83 -6.85 -5.93
CA PRO A 53 -5.14 -5.65 -5.50
C PRO A 53 -5.26 -5.39 -3.98
N THR A 54 -6.42 -5.67 -3.38
CA THR A 54 -6.61 -5.51 -1.94
C THR A 54 -5.71 -6.47 -1.14
N LEU A 55 -5.61 -7.73 -1.55
CA LEU A 55 -4.68 -8.69 -0.94
C LEU A 55 -3.23 -8.26 -1.09
N LEU A 56 -2.85 -7.71 -2.24
CA LEU A 56 -1.51 -7.15 -2.46
C LEU A 56 -1.23 -5.98 -1.49
N LEU A 57 -2.19 -5.10 -1.28
CA LEU A 57 -2.06 -3.99 -0.33
C LEU A 57 -1.96 -4.48 1.11
N ILE A 58 -2.75 -5.47 1.52
CA ILE A 58 -2.66 -6.09 2.84
C ILE A 58 -1.28 -6.70 3.05
N ALA A 59 -0.78 -7.46 2.08
CA ALA A 59 0.56 -8.02 2.12
C ALA A 59 1.64 -6.92 2.17
N SER A 60 1.46 -5.84 1.42
CA SER A 60 2.38 -4.70 1.41
C SER A 60 2.43 -3.99 2.76
N VAL A 61 1.31 -3.84 3.47
CA VAL A 61 1.27 -3.28 4.82
C VAL A 61 1.95 -4.23 5.81
N ALA A 62 1.60 -5.51 5.80
CA ALA A 62 2.13 -6.51 6.72
C ALA A 62 3.64 -6.71 6.55
N LEU A 63 4.11 -6.81 5.32
CA LEU A 63 5.53 -6.96 5.01
C LEU A 63 6.29 -5.63 5.14
N GLY A 64 5.64 -4.51 4.84
CA GLY A 64 6.22 -3.17 4.97
C GLY A 64 6.62 -2.82 6.40
N TRP A 65 5.92 -3.35 7.39
CA TRP A 65 6.31 -3.22 8.79
C TRP A 65 7.72 -3.77 9.07
N ARG A 66 8.02 -4.92 8.50
CA ARG A 66 9.33 -5.59 8.65
C ARG A 66 10.34 -5.11 7.62
N TRP A 67 9.90 -4.95 6.39
CA TRP A 67 10.72 -4.53 5.24
C TRP A 67 10.08 -3.31 4.55
N PRO A 68 10.40 -2.09 4.99
CA PRO A 68 9.75 -0.88 4.48
C PRO A 68 9.86 -0.71 2.96
N LEU A 69 10.93 -1.21 2.36
CA LEU A 69 11.10 -1.18 0.91
C LEU A 69 10.04 -2.01 0.18
N VAL A 70 9.63 -3.15 0.73
CA VAL A 70 8.57 -3.98 0.17
C VAL A 70 7.22 -3.26 0.23
N GLY A 71 6.93 -2.60 1.36
CA GLY A 71 5.76 -1.74 1.50
C GLY A 71 5.75 -0.61 0.47
N ALA A 72 6.88 0.09 0.31
CA ALA A 72 7.03 1.15 -0.68
C ALA A 72 6.76 0.67 -2.10
N ILE A 73 7.38 -0.42 -2.51
CA ILE A 73 7.21 -1.00 -3.85
C ILE A 73 5.75 -1.41 -4.07
N GLY A 74 5.10 -2.06 -3.11
CA GLY A 74 3.71 -2.52 -3.23
C GLY A 74 2.73 -1.36 -3.41
N PHE A 75 2.84 -0.31 -2.61
CA PHE A 75 1.96 0.86 -2.71
C PHE A 75 2.22 1.70 -3.98
N LEU A 76 3.47 1.88 -4.37
CA LEU A 76 3.82 2.60 -5.60
C LEU A 76 3.39 1.82 -6.85
N ALA A 77 3.60 0.51 -6.87
CA ALA A 77 3.12 -0.35 -7.97
C ALA A 77 1.59 -0.32 -8.08
N TYR A 78 0.88 -0.40 -6.95
CA TYR A 78 -0.57 -0.24 -6.93
C TYR A 78 -1.01 1.11 -7.52
N SER A 79 -0.33 2.20 -7.15
CA SER A 79 -0.62 3.53 -7.67
C SER A 79 -0.46 3.62 -9.18
N VAL A 80 0.61 3.04 -9.72
CA VAL A 80 0.86 3.01 -11.17
C VAL A 80 -0.25 2.24 -11.89
N VAL A 81 -0.59 1.05 -11.42
CA VAL A 81 -1.66 0.24 -12.01
C VAL A 81 -3.00 0.98 -11.97
N THR A 82 -3.30 1.64 -10.84
CA THR A 82 -4.55 2.37 -10.67
C THR A 82 -4.66 3.57 -11.61
N VAL A 83 -3.58 4.33 -11.83
CA VAL A 83 -3.56 5.44 -12.80
C VAL A 83 -3.97 4.94 -14.19
N PHE A 84 -3.39 3.85 -14.66
CA PHE A 84 -3.73 3.30 -15.96
C PHE A 84 -5.16 2.75 -16.04
N SER A 85 -5.69 2.25 -14.92
CA SER A 85 -7.06 1.71 -14.87
C SER A 85 -8.13 2.81 -14.98
N TYR A 86 -7.83 4.04 -14.58
CA TYR A 86 -8.77 5.18 -14.67
C TYR A 86 -8.68 5.95 -16.00
N TYR A 87 -7.92 5.50 -16.96
CA TYR A 87 -7.95 6.07 -18.30
C TYR A 87 -9.30 5.77 -19.00
N PRO A 88 -9.98 6.74 -19.62
CA PRO A 88 -9.65 8.16 -19.84
C PRO A 88 -10.18 9.12 -18.75
N GLU A 89 -10.75 8.64 -17.65
CA GLU A 89 -11.37 9.48 -16.60
C GLU A 89 -10.35 10.02 -15.61
N TRP A 90 -9.42 10.83 -16.09
CA TRP A 90 -8.31 11.38 -15.32
C TRP A 90 -8.71 12.25 -14.12
N ALA A 91 -9.94 12.76 -14.09
CA ALA A 91 -10.42 13.66 -13.03
C ALA A 91 -10.42 12.99 -11.64
N TYR A 92 -10.66 11.68 -11.59
CA TYR A 92 -10.71 10.91 -10.34
C TYR A 92 -9.36 10.24 -9.98
N ALA A 93 -8.44 10.14 -10.94
CA ALA A 93 -7.16 9.48 -10.74
C ALA A 93 -6.37 10.03 -9.54
N PRO A 94 -6.23 11.36 -9.32
CA PRO A 94 -5.48 11.89 -8.18
C PRO A 94 -6.09 11.52 -6.83
N LEU A 95 -7.41 11.41 -6.73
CA LEU A 95 -8.11 11.07 -5.47
C LEU A 95 -7.84 9.62 -5.05
N VAL A 96 -7.74 8.71 -6.01
CA VAL A 96 -7.56 7.27 -5.75
C VAL A 96 -6.08 6.90 -5.68
N THR A 97 -5.24 7.54 -6.47
CA THR A 97 -3.79 7.25 -6.52
C THR A 97 -2.95 8.07 -5.55
N GLY A 98 -3.45 9.23 -5.12
CA GLY A 98 -2.75 10.11 -4.19
C GLY A 98 -2.39 9.44 -2.85
N PRO A 99 -3.36 8.90 -2.10
CA PRO A 99 -3.09 8.24 -0.83
C PRO A 99 -2.06 7.12 -0.91
N PRO A 100 -2.14 6.13 -1.81
CA PRO A 100 -1.13 5.07 -1.89
C PRO A 100 0.26 5.58 -2.32
N VAL A 101 0.37 6.64 -3.11
CA VAL A 101 1.66 7.28 -3.40
C VAL A 101 2.28 7.85 -2.12
N VAL A 102 1.51 8.58 -1.32
CA VAL A 102 1.98 9.15 -0.04
C VAL A 102 2.43 8.05 0.91
N ILE A 103 1.66 6.97 1.03
CA ILE A 103 1.99 5.82 1.89
C ILE A 103 3.29 5.14 1.40
N GLY A 104 3.43 4.93 0.10
CA GLY A 104 4.63 4.35 -0.50
C GLY A 104 5.87 5.21 -0.26
N LEU A 105 5.75 6.53 -0.39
CA LEU A 105 6.84 7.47 -0.09
C LEU A 105 7.21 7.47 1.39
N LEU A 106 6.25 7.37 2.30
CA LEU A 106 6.52 7.28 3.74
C LEU A 106 7.28 6.00 4.10
N PHE A 107 6.93 4.86 3.50
CA PHE A 107 7.70 3.63 3.66
C PHE A 107 9.12 3.76 3.08
N LEU A 108 9.27 4.48 1.97
CA LEU A 108 10.58 4.72 1.37
C LEU A 108 11.45 5.61 2.27
N ILE A 109 10.86 6.64 2.89
CA ILE A 109 11.53 7.50 3.87
C ILE A 109 11.94 6.69 5.10
N ASP A 110 11.05 5.84 5.63
CA ASP A 110 11.37 4.95 6.76
C ASP A 110 12.55 4.02 6.44
N TRP A 111 12.55 3.41 5.25
CA TRP A 111 13.66 2.58 4.79
C TRP A 111 14.98 3.35 4.72
N TRP A 112 14.95 4.56 4.17
CA TRP A 112 16.14 5.39 4.03
C TRP A 112 16.70 5.85 5.39
N LEU A 113 15.83 6.26 6.31
CA LEU A 113 16.21 6.65 7.66
C LEU A 113 16.82 5.47 8.43
N ARG A 114 16.27 4.28 8.32
CA ARG A 114 16.82 3.06 8.93
C ARG A 114 18.20 2.70 8.35
N ARG A 115 18.43 2.94 7.08
CA ARG A 115 19.76 2.74 6.47
C ARG A 115 20.79 3.71 7.02
N ARG A 116 20.45 4.98 7.14
CA ARG A 116 21.38 6.00 7.66
C ARG A 116 21.79 5.73 9.10
N SER A 117 20.91 5.28 9.97
CA SER A 117 21.21 4.97 11.36
C SER A 117 22.22 3.83 11.51
N VAL A 118 22.32 2.93 10.54
CA VAL A 118 23.30 1.83 10.54
C VAL A 118 24.70 2.33 10.17
N THR A 119 24.78 3.28 9.25
CA THR A 119 26.07 3.82 8.76
C THR A 119 26.71 4.78 9.76
N ALA A 120 25.91 5.37 10.66
CA ALA A 120 26.36 6.31 11.67
C ALA A 120 26.81 5.65 12.99
N ALA A 121 26.73 4.32 13.13
CA ALA A 121 27.20 3.62 14.31
C ALA A 121 28.73 3.78 14.42
N PRO A 122 29.29 4.26 15.56
CA PRO A 122 30.73 4.42 15.74
C PRO A 122 31.41 3.06 15.55
N ARG A 123 32.49 3.02 14.76
CA ARG A 123 33.34 1.86 14.73
C ARG A 123 33.93 1.64 16.13
N PRO A 124 33.86 0.42 16.70
CA PRO A 124 34.51 0.18 17.96
C PRO A 124 36.00 0.53 17.79
N SER A 125 36.49 1.45 18.62
CA SER A 125 37.92 1.77 18.71
C SER A 125 38.64 0.53 19.21
N ASN A 126 39.48 -0.05 18.39
CA ASN A 126 40.40 -1.09 18.82
C ASN A 126 41.47 -0.51 19.72
#